data_5b8c2cb6a29c4b9d0dd38258e3fe45c6
#
_entry.id   5b8c2cb6a29c4b9d0dd38258e3fe45c6
#
_cell.length_a   1.000
_cell.length_b   1.000
_cell.length_c   1.000
_cell.angle_alpha   90.00
_cell.angle_beta   90.00
_cell.angle_gamma   90.00
#
_symmetry.space_group_name_H-M   'P 1'
#
loop_
_entity.id
_entity.type
_entity.pdbx_description
1 polymer ?
#
loop_
_entity_poly.entity_id
_entity_poly.type
_entity_poly.pdbx_seq_one_letter_code
_entity_poly.pdbx_strand_id
1 'polypeptide(L)'
;MDALLGSCSLPELRRRTGAKWAAHPADVLPAFVAEMDFDLAPAIKAAVTSAISASDCGYADKGALGEAYAQFAASRLGWAVDPDSVYPIPDVMTGLAEVIAAITPPGAGIVINPPVYPPFWFRFGLSGRRIIEAPLARDASGRYDLDPAAIDDALSQPGAAAYLLCSPHNPTGNVWSAGQLAMAADLCQRHGAALLVDEIHAPLVLPGARFVPFLAIDHELTRAETTFTFTSASKGWNLAGLKCGIAVA
;
A
#
# COMPACT_ATOMS: atom_id res chain seq x y z
N MET A 1 16.61 -14.47 20.79
CA MET A 1 16.01 -13.57 19.78
C MET A 1 17.08 -12.88 18.90
N ASP A 2 18.34 -13.16 19.15
CA ASP A 2 19.50 -12.43 18.58
C ASP A 2 20.07 -12.99 17.26
N ALA A 3 19.42 -13.96 16.63
CA ALA A 3 19.95 -14.60 15.42
C ALA A 3 19.06 -14.42 14.16
N LEU A 4 17.96 -13.68 14.22
CA LEU A 4 17.00 -13.66 13.13
C LEU A 4 17.16 -12.48 12.15
N LEU A 5 17.81 -11.39 12.56
CA LEU A 5 18.07 -10.23 11.71
C LEU A 5 19.53 -9.81 11.87
N GLY A 6 20.40 -10.23 10.95
CA GLY A 6 21.76 -9.74 10.89
C GLY A 6 21.76 -8.23 10.67
N SER A 7 22.39 -7.47 11.56
CA SER A 7 22.65 -6.07 11.33
C SER A 7 23.82 -5.94 10.35
N CYS A 8 23.57 -5.33 9.19
CA CYS A 8 24.64 -5.00 8.25
C CYS A 8 25.51 -3.88 8.81
N SER A 9 26.81 -4.03 8.70
CA SER A 9 27.75 -2.95 9.00
C SER A 9 27.67 -1.84 7.95
N LEU A 10 28.02 -0.61 8.29
CA LEU A 10 28.03 0.50 7.35
C LEU A 10 28.88 0.24 6.09
N PRO A 11 30.07 -0.39 6.17
CA PRO A 11 30.83 -0.77 4.98
C PRO A 11 30.11 -1.78 4.08
N GLU A 12 29.30 -2.68 4.64
CA GLU A 12 28.48 -3.64 3.87
C GLU A 12 27.31 -2.95 3.19
N LEU A 13 26.62 -2.06 3.90
CA LEU A 13 25.53 -1.28 3.35
C LEU A 13 25.99 -0.39 2.18
N ARG A 14 27.16 0.22 2.29
CA ARG A 14 27.74 1.06 1.23
C ARG A 14 28.15 0.29 -0.04
N ARG A 15 28.20 -1.04 0.00
CA ARG A 15 28.37 -1.87 -1.21
C ARG A 15 27.06 -2.15 -1.95
N ARG A 16 25.91 -1.82 -1.33
CA ARG A 16 24.60 -1.98 -1.99
C ARG A 16 24.44 -0.94 -3.09
N THR A 17 23.93 -1.36 -4.24
CA THR A 17 23.72 -0.53 -5.42
C THR A 17 22.26 -0.10 -5.60
N GLY A 18 21.40 -0.45 -4.64
CA GLY A 18 20.01 -0.03 -4.62
C GLY A 18 19.84 1.48 -4.45
N ALA A 19 18.68 2.02 -4.82
CA ALA A 19 18.41 3.46 -4.85
C ALA A 19 18.79 4.19 -3.55
N LYS A 20 18.55 3.57 -2.39
CA LYS A 20 18.87 4.17 -1.09
C LYS A 20 20.37 4.49 -0.95
N TRP A 21 21.22 3.52 -1.27
CA TRP A 21 22.65 3.61 -1.02
C TRP A 21 23.45 4.20 -2.20
N ALA A 22 22.83 4.26 -3.39
CA ALA A 22 23.47 4.82 -4.58
C ALA A 22 23.14 6.30 -4.84
N ALA A 23 22.10 6.85 -4.18
CA ALA A 23 21.57 8.19 -4.49
C ALA A 23 22.44 9.34 -3.99
N HIS A 24 23.30 9.12 -2.99
CA HIS A 24 24.09 10.15 -2.33
C HIS A 24 25.56 9.78 -2.22
N PRO A 25 26.47 10.78 -2.10
CA PRO A 25 27.90 10.55 -1.84
C PRO A 25 28.15 9.69 -0.58
N ALA A 26 29.33 9.07 -0.54
CA ALA A 26 29.66 8.10 0.50
C ALA A 26 29.78 8.67 1.93
N ASP A 27 29.89 9.97 2.09
CA ASP A 27 29.91 10.68 3.37
C ASP A 27 28.51 11.04 3.90
N VAL A 28 27.47 10.85 3.07
CA VAL A 28 26.07 11.08 3.44
C VAL A 28 25.41 9.77 3.91
N LEU A 29 24.77 9.79 5.09
CA LEU A 29 23.97 8.67 5.58
C LEU A 29 22.55 8.78 5.01
N PRO A 30 22.10 7.86 4.13
CA PRO A 30 20.78 7.95 3.51
C PRO A 30 19.69 7.50 4.49
N ALA A 31 18.66 8.34 4.67
CA ALA A 31 17.47 8.03 5.49
C ALA A 31 16.16 8.50 4.83
N PHE A 32 16.16 8.70 3.52
CA PHE A 32 15.07 9.34 2.78
C PHE A 32 14.03 8.37 2.20
N VAL A 33 14.31 7.07 2.19
CA VAL A 33 13.42 6.05 1.62
C VAL A 33 13.14 4.94 2.62
N ALA A 34 11.91 4.44 2.61
CA ALA A 34 11.47 3.34 3.48
C ALA A 34 12.03 1.99 2.97
N GLU A 35 13.30 1.78 3.23
CA GLU A 35 14.07 0.57 2.96
C GLU A 35 14.91 0.24 4.20
N MET A 36 14.84 -1.00 4.66
CA MET A 36 15.54 -1.44 5.87
C MET A 36 17.02 -1.77 5.59
N ASP A 37 17.86 -1.54 6.59
CA ASP A 37 19.27 -1.84 6.53
C ASP A 37 19.64 -3.18 7.21
N PHE A 38 18.71 -4.13 7.14
CA PHE A 38 18.90 -5.50 7.58
C PHE A 38 19.17 -6.44 6.40
N ASP A 39 19.68 -7.63 6.69
CA ASP A 39 19.73 -8.71 5.73
C ASP A 39 18.30 -9.26 5.46
N LEU A 40 18.13 -9.87 4.30
CA LEU A 40 16.90 -10.61 4.01
C LEU A 40 16.76 -11.76 5.00
N ALA A 41 15.53 -12.02 5.43
CA ALA A 41 15.23 -13.19 6.25
C ALA A 41 15.74 -14.47 5.54
N PRO A 42 16.38 -15.41 6.28
CA PRO A 42 17.00 -16.59 5.68
C PRO A 42 16.06 -17.40 4.79
N ALA A 43 14.79 -17.54 5.18
CA ALA A 43 13.78 -18.26 4.40
C ALA A 43 13.49 -17.59 3.05
N ILE A 44 13.42 -16.25 3.00
CA ILE A 44 13.21 -15.48 1.77
C ILE A 44 14.44 -15.62 0.86
N LYS A 45 15.64 -15.46 1.43
CA LYS A 45 16.89 -15.62 0.69
C LYS A 45 16.99 -17.02 0.07
N ALA A 46 16.65 -18.06 0.84
CA ALA A 46 16.66 -19.43 0.35
C ALA A 46 15.66 -19.65 -0.78
N ALA A 47 14.43 -19.17 -0.66
CA ALA A 47 13.39 -19.31 -1.70
C ALA A 47 13.82 -18.66 -3.03
N VAL A 48 14.29 -17.40 -2.98
CA VAL A 48 14.77 -16.70 -4.19
C VAL A 48 15.97 -17.38 -4.82
N THR A 49 16.94 -17.79 -4.00
CA THR A 49 18.13 -18.51 -4.50
C THR A 49 17.76 -19.85 -5.13
N SER A 50 16.80 -20.56 -4.56
CA SER A 50 16.33 -21.85 -5.11
C SER A 50 15.69 -21.67 -6.48
N ALA A 51 14.82 -20.68 -6.66
CA ALA A 51 14.18 -20.39 -7.95
C ALA A 51 15.22 -20.03 -9.03
N ILE A 52 16.19 -19.17 -8.70
CA ILE A 52 17.27 -18.79 -9.60
C ILE A 52 18.13 -20.02 -9.97
N SER A 53 18.48 -20.85 -8.98
CA SER A 53 19.30 -22.06 -9.20
C SER A 53 18.58 -23.11 -10.06
N ALA A 54 17.27 -23.19 -9.97
CA ALA A 54 16.43 -24.03 -10.82
C ALA A 54 16.16 -23.42 -12.21
N SER A 55 16.64 -22.19 -12.48
CA SER A 55 16.30 -21.43 -13.69
C SER A 55 14.79 -21.20 -13.86
N ASP A 56 14.05 -21.20 -12.76
CA ASP A 56 12.60 -20.95 -12.72
C ASP A 56 12.32 -19.43 -12.66
N CYS A 57 12.57 -18.79 -13.82
CA CYS A 57 12.43 -17.34 -14.01
C CYS A 57 11.54 -17.02 -15.22
N GLY A 58 10.60 -17.90 -15.54
CA GLY A 58 9.66 -17.74 -16.65
C GLY A 58 8.51 -16.77 -16.31
N TYR A 59 7.44 -16.85 -17.09
CA TYR A 59 6.24 -16.06 -16.80
C TYR A 59 5.63 -16.48 -15.46
N ALA A 60 5.29 -15.47 -14.65
CA ALA A 60 4.68 -15.71 -13.35
C ALA A 60 3.26 -16.25 -13.50
N ASP A 61 2.91 -17.24 -12.71
CA ASP A 61 1.55 -17.66 -12.41
C ASP A 61 1.16 -17.22 -10.99
N LYS A 62 -0.13 -17.13 -10.73
CA LYS A 62 -0.67 -16.88 -9.38
C LYS A 62 -0.14 -17.93 -8.37
N GLY A 63 -0.05 -19.20 -8.78
CA GLY A 63 0.41 -20.29 -7.92
C GLY A 63 -0.29 -20.30 -6.58
N ALA A 64 0.47 -20.50 -5.50
CA ALA A 64 0.00 -20.50 -4.12
C ALA A 64 -0.07 -19.11 -3.48
N LEU A 65 0.00 -18.00 -4.27
CA LEU A 65 0.02 -16.64 -3.71
C LEU A 65 -1.27 -16.31 -2.94
N GLY A 66 -2.42 -16.71 -3.48
CA GLY A 66 -3.72 -16.47 -2.86
C GLY A 66 -3.83 -17.15 -1.49
N GLU A 67 -3.50 -18.44 -1.43
CA GLU A 67 -3.52 -19.22 -0.19
C GLU A 67 -2.50 -18.69 0.83
N ALA A 68 -1.30 -18.32 0.38
CA ALA A 68 -0.27 -17.77 1.26
C ALA A 68 -0.71 -16.42 1.86
N TYR A 69 -1.34 -15.56 1.07
CA TYR A 69 -1.88 -14.32 1.57
C TYR A 69 -3.08 -14.54 2.50
N ALA A 70 -3.99 -15.44 2.17
CA ALA A 70 -5.12 -15.78 3.03
C ALA A 70 -4.67 -16.30 4.40
N GLN A 71 -3.65 -17.16 4.45
CA GLN A 71 -3.05 -17.62 5.71
C GLN A 71 -2.41 -16.49 6.50
N PHE A 72 -1.68 -15.58 5.82
CA PHE A 72 -1.12 -14.39 6.45
C PHE A 72 -2.22 -13.49 7.01
N ALA A 73 -3.23 -13.16 6.22
CA ALA A 73 -4.34 -12.30 6.62
C ALA A 73 -5.10 -12.88 7.82
N ALA A 74 -5.42 -14.18 7.81
CA ALA A 74 -6.08 -14.85 8.91
C ALA A 74 -5.24 -14.82 10.20
N SER A 75 -3.95 -15.14 10.10
CA SER A 75 -3.07 -15.26 11.28
C SER A 75 -2.60 -13.93 11.85
N ARG A 76 -2.41 -12.90 11.01
CA ARG A 76 -1.79 -11.63 11.40
C ARG A 76 -2.75 -10.46 11.43
N LEU A 77 -3.78 -10.48 10.59
CA LEU A 77 -4.75 -9.39 10.46
C LEU A 77 -6.14 -9.77 10.99
N GLY A 78 -6.37 -11.05 11.30
CA GLY A 78 -7.67 -11.55 11.76
C GLY A 78 -8.76 -11.47 10.68
N TRP A 79 -8.36 -11.54 9.41
CA TRP A 79 -9.24 -11.40 8.25
C TRP A 79 -9.25 -12.67 7.40
N ALA A 80 -10.44 -13.21 7.17
CA ALA A 80 -10.65 -14.34 6.25
C ALA A 80 -10.77 -13.82 4.83
N VAL A 81 -9.77 -14.09 4.00
CA VAL A 81 -9.72 -13.72 2.59
C VAL A 81 -9.98 -14.94 1.74
N ASP A 82 -10.81 -14.78 0.70
CA ASP A 82 -10.91 -15.80 -0.34
C ASP A 82 -9.62 -15.78 -1.19
N PRO A 83 -8.87 -16.88 -1.25
CA PRO A 83 -7.67 -16.96 -2.08
C PRO A 83 -7.90 -16.58 -3.54
N ASP A 84 -9.11 -16.82 -4.07
CA ASP A 84 -9.43 -16.51 -5.46
C ASP A 84 -9.64 -15.00 -5.72
N SER A 85 -9.91 -14.22 -4.68
CA SER A 85 -9.99 -12.75 -4.76
C SER A 85 -8.62 -12.05 -4.74
N VAL A 86 -7.51 -12.79 -4.64
CA VAL A 86 -6.15 -12.25 -4.59
C VAL A 86 -5.52 -12.29 -5.96
N TYR A 87 -5.08 -11.15 -6.49
CA TYR A 87 -4.50 -10.99 -7.82
C TYR A 87 -3.06 -10.48 -7.73
N PRO A 88 -2.08 -11.16 -8.39
CA PRO A 88 -0.70 -10.67 -8.44
C PRO A 88 -0.60 -9.39 -9.27
N ILE A 89 0.16 -8.42 -8.76
CA ILE A 89 0.51 -7.19 -9.47
C ILE A 89 2.01 -6.94 -9.35
N PRO A 90 2.64 -6.22 -10.29
CA PRO A 90 4.09 -5.96 -10.23
C PRO A 90 4.50 -5.19 -8.97
N ASP A 91 3.75 -4.18 -8.61
CA ASP A 91 3.86 -3.38 -7.37
C ASP A 91 2.54 -2.60 -7.13
N VAL A 92 2.36 -2.10 -5.91
CA VAL A 92 1.14 -1.39 -5.52
C VAL A 92 0.86 -0.18 -6.41
N MET A 93 1.88 0.62 -6.73
CA MET A 93 1.68 1.82 -7.57
C MET A 93 1.27 1.48 -9.01
N THR A 94 1.80 0.40 -9.56
CA THR A 94 1.39 -0.10 -10.88
C THR A 94 -0.03 -0.64 -10.81
N GLY A 95 -0.35 -1.48 -9.82
CA GLY A 95 -1.71 -2.01 -9.65
C GLY A 95 -2.75 -0.90 -9.47
N LEU A 96 -2.49 0.09 -8.61
CA LEU A 96 -3.35 1.26 -8.44
C LEU A 96 -3.58 2.00 -9.76
N ALA A 97 -2.53 2.25 -10.53
CA ALA A 97 -2.64 2.98 -11.79
C ALA A 97 -3.46 2.22 -12.84
N GLU A 98 -3.25 0.90 -12.95
CA GLU A 98 -3.99 0.06 -13.91
C GLU A 98 -5.46 -0.07 -13.53
N VAL A 99 -5.77 -0.30 -12.24
CA VAL A 99 -7.17 -0.35 -11.76
C VAL A 99 -7.86 0.99 -11.96
N ILE A 100 -7.23 2.10 -11.55
CA ILE A 100 -7.80 3.45 -11.79
C ILE A 100 -8.03 3.69 -13.30
N ALA A 101 -7.10 3.25 -14.15
CA ALA A 101 -7.27 3.40 -15.60
C ALA A 101 -8.43 2.56 -16.14
N ALA A 102 -8.67 1.38 -15.59
CA ALA A 102 -9.74 0.50 -16.01
C ALA A 102 -11.13 0.97 -15.56
N ILE A 103 -11.24 1.52 -14.34
CA ILE A 103 -12.56 1.84 -13.74
C ILE A 103 -12.94 3.33 -13.81
N THR A 104 -12.04 4.20 -14.25
CA THR A 104 -12.32 5.64 -14.38
C THR A 104 -12.05 6.15 -15.80
N PRO A 105 -12.83 7.10 -16.32
CA PRO A 105 -12.56 7.69 -17.63
C PRO A 105 -11.32 8.61 -17.60
N PRO A 106 -10.68 8.87 -18.75
CA PRO A 106 -9.65 9.91 -18.86
C PRO A 106 -10.15 11.27 -18.35
N GLY A 107 -9.30 12.00 -17.61
CA GLY A 107 -9.66 13.27 -16.99
C GLY A 107 -10.41 13.16 -15.67
N ALA A 108 -10.78 11.95 -15.24
CA ALA A 108 -11.46 11.75 -13.96
C ALA A 108 -10.63 12.28 -12.77
N GLY A 109 -11.34 12.75 -11.74
CA GLY A 109 -10.75 13.19 -10.48
C GLY A 109 -10.52 12.01 -9.53
N ILE A 110 -9.33 11.94 -8.96
CA ILE A 110 -8.96 10.99 -7.91
C ILE A 110 -8.72 11.78 -6.62
N VAL A 111 -9.53 11.50 -5.61
CA VAL A 111 -9.42 12.16 -4.29
C VAL A 111 -8.30 11.50 -3.49
N ILE A 112 -7.45 12.31 -2.84
CA ILE A 112 -6.39 11.87 -1.94
C ILE A 112 -6.33 12.77 -0.70
N ASN A 113 -5.67 12.34 0.39
CA ASN A 113 -5.61 13.07 1.67
C ASN A 113 -4.20 13.59 2.00
N PRO A 114 -3.79 14.78 1.51
CA PRO A 114 -2.52 15.38 1.94
C PRO A 114 -2.50 15.73 3.45
N PRO A 115 -1.28 15.62 4.08
CA PRO A 115 -0.02 15.15 3.51
C PRO A 115 -0.04 13.65 3.27
N VAL A 116 0.25 13.19 2.06
CA VAL A 116 0.23 11.78 1.67
C VAL A 116 1.41 11.45 0.76
N TYR A 117 1.64 10.21 0.47
CA TYR A 117 2.74 9.69 -0.35
C TYR A 117 2.88 10.44 -1.68
N PRO A 118 3.99 11.20 -1.89
CA PRO A 118 4.12 12.12 -3.02
C PRO A 118 3.98 11.48 -4.41
N PRO A 119 4.39 10.21 -4.65
CA PRO A 119 4.20 9.58 -5.95
C PRO A 119 2.76 9.48 -6.44
N PHE A 120 1.73 9.64 -5.59
CA PHE A 120 0.33 9.66 -6.03
C PHE A 120 0.07 10.81 -7.02
N TRP A 121 0.63 12.02 -6.78
CA TRP A 121 0.49 13.14 -7.72
C TRP A 121 1.12 12.85 -9.08
N PHE A 122 2.35 12.32 -9.08
CA PHE A 122 3.07 12.03 -10.31
C PHE A 122 2.43 10.89 -11.11
N ARG A 123 2.13 9.78 -10.43
CA ARG A 123 1.68 8.57 -11.12
C ARG A 123 0.32 8.75 -11.78
N PHE A 124 -0.63 9.35 -11.08
CA PHE A 124 -1.98 9.52 -11.61
C PHE A 124 -2.06 10.71 -12.58
N GLY A 125 -1.30 11.77 -12.37
CA GLY A 125 -1.16 12.85 -13.33
C GLY A 125 -0.64 12.37 -14.70
N LEU A 126 0.38 11.50 -14.70
CA LEU A 126 0.90 10.88 -15.93
C LEU A 126 -0.12 9.98 -16.63
N SER A 127 -1.07 9.40 -15.91
CA SER A 127 -2.16 8.60 -16.48
C SER A 127 -3.34 9.44 -16.99
N GLY A 128 -3.21 10.76 -17.01
CA GLY A 128 -4.24 11.68 -17.46
C GLY A 128 -5.41 11.83 -16.49
N ARG A 129 -5.23 11.49 -15.20
CA ARG A 129 -6.23 11.71 -14.14
C ARG A 129 -5.91 13.01 -13.40
N ARG A 130 -6.94 13.69 -12.94
CA ARG A 130 -6.82 14.90 -12.13
C ARG A 130 -6.77 14.50 -10.65
N ILE A 131 -5.85 15.07 -9.88
CA ILE A 131 -5.84 14.92 -8.43
C ILE A 131 -6.79 15.95 -7.82
N ILE A 132 -7.60 15.51 -6.89
CA ILE A 132 -8.44 16.33 -6.02
C ILE A 132 -7.96 16.12 -4.58
N GLU A 133 -7.60 17.19 -3.93
CA GLU A 133 -7.08 17.11 -2.57
C GLU A 133 -8.21 17.28 -1.54
N ALA A 134 -8.30 16.34 -0.60
CA ALA A 134 -9.09 16.40 0.63
C ALA A 134 -8.11 16.36 1.82
N PRO A 135 -7.52 17.49 2.23
CA PRO A 135 -6.48 17.50 3.25
C PRO A 135 -6.93 16.86 4.55
N LEU A 136 -6.01 16.17 5.23
CA LEU A 136 -6.25 15.69 6.59
C LEU A 136 -6.46 16.88 7.52
N ALA A 137 -7.40 16.75 8.46
CA ALA A 137 -7.51 17.65 9.58
C ALA A 137 -6.27 17.54 10.47
N ARG A 138 -5.82 18.67 11.06
CA ARG A 138 -4.72 18.68 12.03
C ARG A 138 -5.18 19.36 13.30
N ASP A 139 -5.12 18.64 14.42
CA ASP A 139 -5.51 19.18 15.71
C ASP A 139 -4.42 20.11 16.33
N ALA A 140 -4.75 20.75 17.44
CA ALA A 140 -3.84 21.65 18.13
C ALA A 140 -2.59 20.93 18.71
N SER A 141 -2.64 19.61 18.88
CA SER A 141 -1.50 18.79 19.30
C SER A 141 -0.61 18.38 18.11
N GLY A 142 -1.02 18.71 16.89
CA GLY A 142 -0.33 18.36 15.66
C GLY A 142 -0.67 16.99 15.09
N ARG A 143 -1.66 16.28 15.66
CA ARG A 143 -2.10 14.98 15.15
C ARG A 143 -3.01 15.17 13.95
N TYR A 144 -2.88 14.26 12.99
CA TYR A 144 -3.69 14.24 11.79
C TYR A 144 -4.88 13.28 11.93
N ASP A 145 -5.98 13.59 11.27
CA ASP A 145 -7.16 12.74 11.15
C ASP A 145 -7.83 12.93 9.78
N LEU A 146 -8.69 11.97 9.38
CA LEU A 146 -9.57 12.16 8.23
C LEU A 146 -10.56 13.28 8.52
N ASP A 147 -10.76 14.15 7.53
CA ASP A 147 -11.77 15.21 7.57
C ASP A 147 -12.97 14.80 6.69
N PRO A 148 -14.10 14.36 7.28
CA PRO A 148 -15.25 13.94 6.52
C PRO A 148 -15.82 15.05 5.62
N ALA A 149 -15.76 16.32 6.06
CA ALA A 149 -16.26 17.45 5.27
C ALA A 149 -15.36 17.70 4.05
N ALA A 150 -14.04 17.68 4.24
CA ALA A 150 -13.09 17.84 3.12
C ALA A 150 -13.20 16.69 2.10
N ILE A 151 -13.45 15.46 2.57
CA ILE A 151 -13.65 14.30 1.67
C ILE A 151 -14.97 14.45 0.90
N ASP A 152 -16.07 14.82 1.58
CA ASP A 152 -17.38 15.02 0.97
C ASP A 152 -17.33 16.13 -0.11
N ASP A 153 -16.72 17.26 0.23
CA ASP A 153 -16.51 18.38 -0.70
C ASP A 153 -15.67 17.96 -1.93
N ALA A 154 -14.61 17.20 -1.72
CA ALA A 154 -13.74 16.71 -2.79
C ALA A 154 -14.47 15.73 -3.72
N LEU A 155 -15.24 14.80 -3.15
CA LEU A 155 -16.02 13.81 -3.90
C LEU A 155 -17.20 14.45 -4.64
N SER A 156 -17.73 15.59 -4.17
CA SER A 156 -18.80 16.35 -4.82
C SER A 156 -18.36 17.07 -6.09
N GLN A 157 -17.05 17.25 -6.31
CA GLN A 157 -16.52 17.98 -7.46
C GLN A 157 -16.87 17.26 -8.78
N PRO A 158 -17.16 18.03 -9.83
CA PRO A 158 -17.47 17.44 -11.14
C PRO A 158 -16.35 16.52 -11.64
N GLY A 159 -16.72 15.29 -11.97
CA GLY A 159 -15.79 14.28 -12.49
C GLY A 159 -14.93 13.59 -11.42
N ALA A 160 -15.16 13.81 -10.13
CA ALA A 160 -14.60 12.96 -9.09
C ALA A 160 -15.14 11.53 -9.28
N ALA A 161 -14.25 10.55 -9.42
CA ALA A 161 -14.64 9.18 -9.77
C ALA A 161 -14.06 8.12 -8.84
N ALA A 162 -13.00 8.45 -8.10
CA ALA A 162 -12.41 7.51 -7.15
C ALA A 162 -11.80 8.24 -5.95
N TYR A 163 -11.76 7.55 -4.83
CA TYR A 163 -11.04 7.95 -3.64
C TYR A 163 -9.92 6.95 -3.36
N LEU A 164 -8.69 7.43 -3.24
CA LEU A 164 -7.52 6.64 -2.89
C LEU A 164 -7.13 6.94 -1.44
N LEU A 165 -7.41 6.00 -0.57
CA LEU A 165 -7.10 6.05 0.85
C LEU A 165 -5.78 5.31 1.14
N CYS A 166 -4.87 5.91 1.89
CA CYS A 166 -3.68 5.24 2.40
C CYS A 166 -3.93 4.75 3.85
N SER A 167 -3.82 3.45 4.12
CA SER A 167 -4.14 2.83 5.41
C SER A 167 -3.22 1.63 5.71
N PRO A 168 -2.25 1.71 6.61
CA PRO A 168 -1.81 2.86 7.41
C PRO A 168 -1.29 4.02 6.57
N HIS A 169 -1.49 5.25 7.05
CA HIS A 169 -1.26 6.46 6.28
C HIS A 169 0.21 6.89 6.27
N ASN A 170 0.76 7.12 5.09
CA ASN A 170 2.09 7.68 4.89
C ASN A 170 1.98 9.15 4.45
N PRO A 171 2.59 10.14 5.15
CA PRO A 171 3.67 9.99 6.13
C PRO A 171 3.26 10.05 7.60
N THR A 172 1.99 10.23 7.93
CA THR A 172 1.55 10.58 9.29
C THR A 172 1.58 9.39 10.26
N GLY A 173 1.60 8.16 9.75
CA GLY A 173 1.59 6.94 10.54
C GLY A 173 0.22 6.60 11.15
N ASN A 174 -0.84 7.29 10.76
CA ASN A 174 -2.19 7.00 11.25
C ASN A 174 -2.64 5.61 10.82
N VAL A 175 -3.27 4.90 11.76
CA VAL A 175 -3.98 3.64 11.53
C VAL A 175 -5.46 3.93 11.74
N TRP A 176 -6.24 3.88 10.67
CA TRP A 176 -7.64 4.24 10.71
C TRP A 176 -8.49 3.18 11.43
N SER A 177 -9.42 3.60 12.26
CA SER A 177 -10.39 2.73 12.91
C SER A 177 -11.44 2.21 11.93
N ALA A 178 -12.12 1.12 12.28
CA ALA A 178 -13.24 0.61 11.47
C ALA A 178 -14.32 1.67 11.22
N GLY A 179 -14.61 2.56 12.20
CA GLY A 179 -15.56 3.66 12.02
C GLY A 179 -15.10 4.71 11.01
N GLN A 180 -13.80 5.04 10.97
CA GLN A 180 -13.25 5.96 9.98
C GLN A 180 -13.23 5.34 8.57
N LEU A 181 -12.93 4.04 8.47
CA LEU A 181 -13.01 3.31 7.20
C LEU A 181 -14.44 3.21 6.69
N ALA A 182 -15.42 2.94 7.57
CA ALA A 182 -16.84 2.94 7.21
C ALA A 182 -17.32 4.32 6.76
N MET A 183 -16.93 5.39 7.45
CA MET A 183 -17.22 6.77 7.04
C MET A 183 -16.68 7.07 5.64
N ALA A 184 -15.46 6.65 5.32
CA ALA A 184 -14.89 6.82 3.99
C ALA A 184 -15.68 6.05 2.92
N ALA A 185 -16.14 4.83 3.26
CA ALA A 185 -17.00 4.03 2.39
C ALA A 185 -18.38 4.68 2.18
N ASP A 186 -19.03 5.18 3.24
CA ASP A 186 -20.32 5.90 3.16
C ASP A 186 -20.21 7.10 2.20
N LEU A 187 -19.13 7.87 2.28
CA LEU A 187 -18.90 9.01 1.41
C LEU A 187 -18.70 8.58 -0.05
N CYS A 188 -17.91 7.54 -0.31
CA CYS A 188 -17.77 7.01 -1.66
C CYS A 188 -19.09 6.49 -2.22
N GLN A 189 -19.86 5.75 -1.43
CA GLN A 189 -21.18 5.24 -1.83
C GLN A 189 -22.15 6.37 -2.16
N ARG A 190 -22.19 7.42 -1.36
CA ARG A 190 -23.04 8.61 -1.57
C ARG A 190 -22.79 9.28 -2.91
N HIS A 191 -21.51 9.39 -3.30
CA HIS A 191 -21.09 10.05 -4.53
C HIS A 191 -20.90 9.10 -5.72
N GLY A 192 -21.12 7.79 -5.55
CA GLY A 192 -20.89 6.79 -6.59
C GLY A 192 -19.44 6.66 -7.02
N ALA A 193 -18.49 7.01 -6.12
CA ALA A 193 -17.07 6.94 -6.36
C ALA A 193 -16.49 5.56 -6.01
N ALA A 194 -15.54 5.10 -6.80
CA ALA A 194 -14.75 3.90 -6.46
C ALA A 194 -13.85 4.16 -5.24
N LEU A 195 -13.57 3.12 -4.45
CA LEU A 195 -12.66 3.22 -3.31
C LEU A 195 -11.48 2.27 -3.47
N LEU A 196 -10.28 2.85 -3.50
CA LEU A 196 -9.02 2.12 -3.55
C LEU A 196 -8.26 2.36 -2.25
N VAL A 197 -7.75 1.29 -1.63
CA VAL A 197 -7.03 1.41 -0.36
C VAL A 197 -5.62 0.85 -0.50
N ASP A 198 -4.62 1.71 -0.30
CA ASP A 198 -3.22 1.30 -0.23
C ASP A 198 -2.90 0.83 1.19
N GLU A 199 -2.77 -0.48 1.37
CA GLU A 199 -2.50 -1.15 2.64
C GLU A 199 -1.05 -1.65 2.77
N ILE A 200 -0.14 -1.15 1.96
CA ILE A 200 1.26 -1.63 1.92
C ILE A 200 1.98 -1.57 3.27
N HIS A 201 1.55 -0.68 4.16
CA HIS A 201 2.14 -0.52 5.50
C HIS A 201 1.48 -1.37 6.59
N ALA A 202 0.44 -2.13 6.28
CA ALA A 202 -0.28 -2.99 7.25
C ALA A 202 0.65 -3.88 8.11
N PRO A 203 1.71 -4.52 7.54
CA PRO A 203 2.61 -5.35 8.33
C PRO A 203 3.50 -4.58 9.32
N LEU A 204 3.56 -3.25 9.23
CA LEU A 204 4.46 -2.39 10.01
C LEU A 204 3.76 -1.65 11.16
N VAL A 205 2.52 -2.00 11.46
CA VAL A 205 1.77 -1.39 12.57
C VAL A 205 2.46 -1.67 13.90
N LEU A 206 2.72 -0.61 14.66
CA LEU A 206 3.44 -0.69 15.93
C LEU A 206 2.56 -1.26 17.05
N PRO A 207 3.19 -1.84 18.11
CA PRO A 207 2.45 -2.29 19.28
C PRO A 207 1.59 -1.18 19.88
N GLY A 208 0.35 -1.51 20.26
CA GLY A 208 -0.63 -0.56 20.80
C GLY A 208 -1.61 -0.01 19.75
N ALA A 209 -1.34 -0.17 18.46
CA ALA A 209 -2.29 0.10 17.39
C ALA A 209 -2.82 -1.22 16.79
N ARG A 210 -4.05 -1.18 16.28
CA ARG A 210 -4.69 -2.32 15.61
C ARG A 210 -5.05 -1.92 14.18
N PHE A 211 -4.42 -2.55 13.21
CA PHE A 211 -4.81 -2.41 11.81
C PHE A 211 -6.13 -3.16 11.56
N VAL A 212 -6.99 -2.52 10.78
CA VAL A 212 -8.24 -3.10 10.28
C VAL A 212 -8.15 -3.13 8.76
N PRO A 213 -8.10 -4.30 8.11
CA PRO A 213 -8.18 -4.40 6.66
C PRO A 213 -9.49 -3.78 6.17
N PHE A 214 -9.44 -2.99 5.11
CA PHE A 214 -10.65 -2.30 4.63
C PHE A 214 -11.74 -3.30 4.21
N LEU A 215 -11.40 -4.33 3.46
CA LEU A 215 -12.36 -5.34 3.02
C LEU A 215 -12.88 -6.26 4.15
N ALA A 216 -12.36 -6.13 5.37
CA ALA A 216 -12.84 -6.86 6.54
C ALA A 216 -13.91 -6.11 7.35
N ILE A 217 -14.19 -4.84 7.05
CA ILE A 217 -15.28 -4.13 7.72
C ILE A 217 -16.64 -4.58 7.18
N ASP A 218 -17.67 -4.53 8.02
CA ASP A 218 -19.03 -4.85 7.59
C ASP A 218 -19.68 -3.60 6.93
N HIS A 219 -19.51 -3.51 5.63
CA HIS A 219 -20.03 -2.43 4.81
C HIS A 219 -20.38 -2.93 3.40
N GLU A 220 -21.44 -2.42 2.79
CA GLU A 220 -21.89 -2.86 1.44
C GLU A 220 -20.82 -2.61 0.37
N LEU A 221 -20.10 -1.50 0.46
CA LEU A 221 -19.06 -1.13 -0.50
C LEU A 221 -17.90 -2.13 -0.54
N THR A 222 -17.64 -2.87 0.56
CA THR A 222 -16.58 -3.90 0.58
C THR A 222 -16.88 -5.10 -0.33
N ARG A 223 -18.13 -5.22 -0.80
CA ARG A 223 -18.58 -6.27 -1.73
C ARG A 223 -18.86 -5.71 -3.12
N ALA A 224 -18.56 -4.43 -3.36
CA ALA A 224 -18.79 -3.78 -4.64
C ALA A 224 -17.62 -3.97 -5.59
N GLU A 225 -17.89 -4.17 -6.88
CA GLU A 225 -16.88 -4.28 -7.96
C GLU A 225 -16.04 -3.02 -8.16
N THR A 226 -16.30 -1.97 -7.39
CA THR A 226 -15.57 -0.69 -7.41
C THR A 226 -14.66 -0.49 -6.20
N THR A 227 -14.42 -1.54 -5.41
CA THR A 227 -13.61 -1.46 -4.19
C THR A 227 -12.45 -2.44 -4.26
N PHE A 228 -11.25 -1.92 -4.01
CA PHE A 228 -10.00 -2.67 -4.14
C PHE A 228 -9.04 -2.34 -3.00
N THR A 229 -8.37 -3.34 -2.44
CA THR A 229 -7.22 -3.10 -1.56
C THR A 229 -5.93 -3.58 -2.20
N PHE A 230 -4.83 -2.90 -1.87
CA PHE A 230 -3.52 -3.16 -2.45
C PHE A 230 -2.49 -3.31 -1.34
N THR A 231 -1.70 -4.36 -1.39
CA THR A 231 -0.62 -4.57 -0.42
C THR A 231 0.57 -5.27 -1.07
N SER A 232 1.66 -5.40 -0.33
CA SER A 232 2.88 -6.03 -0.80
C SER A 232 3.79 -6.40 0.36
N ALA A 233 4.61 -7.41 0.19
CA ALA A 233 5.72 -7.72 1.09
C ALA A 233 6.87 -6.70 1.02
N SER A 234 6.82 -5.74 0.11
CA SER A 234 7.91 -4.79 -0.18
C SER A 234 8.36 -4.00 1.04
N LYS A 235 7.44 -3.55 1.89
CA LYS A 235 7.77 -2.74 3.08
C LYS A 235 8.01 -3.60 4.32
N GLY A 236 7.12 -4.54 4.61
CA GLY A 236 7.23 -5.39 5.79
C GLY A 236 8.44 -6.34 5.79
N TRP A 237 8.92 -6.73 4.60
CA TRP A 237 10.03 -7.68 4.44
C TRP A 237 11.19 -7.16 3.59
N ASN A 238 11.22 -5.87 3.29
CA ASN A 238 12.30 -5.22 2.54
C ASN A 238 12.52 -5.80 1.14
N LEU A 239 11.44 -6.06 0.39
CA LEU A 239 11.45 -6.77 -0.89
C LEU A 239 11.06 -5.89 -2.09
N ALA A 240 11.16 -4.57 -1.97
CA ALA A 240 10.70 -3.63 -3.01
C ALA A 240 11.30 -3.91 -4.41
N GLY A 241 12.54 -4.40 -4.46
CA GLY A 241 13.25 -4.74 -5.70
C GLY A 241 12.74 -5.99 -6.40
N LEU A 242 12.02 -6.89 -5.70
CA LEU A 242 11.47 -8.12 -6.30
C LEU A 242 10.17 -7.90 -7.06
N LYS A 243 9.58 -6.71 -6.96
CA LYS A 243 8.39 -6.35 -7.73
C LYS A 243 7.24 -7.36 -7.63
N CYS A 244 6.80 -7.60 -6.40
CA CYS A 244 5.64 -8.46 -6.13
C CYS A 244 4.68 -7.76 -5.16
N GLY A 245 3.50 -7.45 -5.65
CA GLY A 245 2.37 -6.96 -4.88
C GLY A 245 1.12 -7.76 -5.16
N ILE A 246 0.07 -7.47 -4.44
CA ILE A 246 -1.25 -8.06 -4.64
C ILE A 246 -2.33 -6.97 -4.60
N ALA A 247 -3.37 -7.16 -5.41
CA ALA A 247 -4.66 -6.52 -5.28
C ALA A 247 -5.65 -7.57 -4.74
N VAL A 248 -6.58 -7.13 -3.89
CA VAL A 248 -7.70 -7.94 -3.41
C VAL A 248 -8.99 -7.23 -3.79
N ALA A 249 -9.95 -7.96 -4.41
CA ALA A 249 -11.21 -7.44 -4.92
C ALA A 249 -12.36 -8.44 -4.67
#